data_d10f60d56f3d73d88bc55230fc403bb3
#
_entry.id   d10f60d56f3d73d88bc55230fc403bb3
#
_cell.length_a   1.000
_cell.length_b   1.000
_cell.length_c   1.000
_cell.angle_alpha   90.00
_cell.angle_beta   90.00
_cell.angle_gamma   90.00
#
_symmetry.space_group_name_H-M   'P 1'
#
loop_
_entity.id
_entity.type
_entity.pdbx_description
1 polymer ?
#
loop_
_entity_poly.entity_id
_entity_poly.type
_entity_poly.pdbx_seq_one_letter_code
_entity_poly.pdbx_strand_id
1 'polypeptide(L)'
;MREPLSPSAARDLIRLAAVDGKVAFASHAREELAKDGITIDRAVEVLRGGVVEPAEFEHGSWRYRVRAATIYVVVAFRTEDHVVVVTAWRRKR
;
A
#
# COMPACT_ATOMS: atom_id res chain seq x y z
N MET A 1 -18.16 0.21 -1.55
CA MET A 1 -17.18 -0.87 -1.25
C MET A 1 -17.35 -1.34 0.19
N ARG A 2 -17.34 -2.64 0.39
CA ARG A 2 -17.51 -3.19 1.73
C ARG A 2 -16.19 -3.70 2.27
N GLU A 3 -15.72 -3.11 3.34
CA GLU A 3 -14.46 -3.49 3.97
C GLU A 3 -14.69 -4.20 5.30
N PRO A 4 -13.77 -5.09 5.72
CA PRO A 4 -12.49 -5.33 5.05
C PRO A 4 -12.64 -6.25 3.84
N LEU A 5 -11.76 -6.03 2.85
CA LEU A 5 -11.67 -6.91 1.71
C LEU A 5 -10.77 -8.08 2.06
N SER A 6 -11.00 -9.24 1.43
CA SER A 6 -10.05 -10.34 1.54
C SER A 6 -8.72 -9.94 0.89
N PRO A 7 -7.61 -10.58 1.27
CA PRO A 7 -6.33 -10.28 0.61
C PRO A 7 -6.38 -10.37 -0.90
N SER A 8 -7.06 -11.37 -1.47
CA SER A 8 -7.11 -11.49 -2.93
C SER A 8 -7.94 -10.41 -3.58
N ALA A 9 -9.07 -10.02 -2.98
CA ALA A 9 -9.89 -8.93 -3.51
C ALA A 9 -9.15 -7.59 -3.40
N ALA A 10 -8.49 -7.36 -2.27
CA ALA A 10 -7.69 -6.16 -2.07
C ALA A 10 -6.54 -6.10 -3.06
N ARG A 11 -5.86 -7.24 -3.29
CA ARG A 11 -4.76 -7.31 -4.24
C ARG A 11 -5.19 -6.87 -5.64
N ASP A 12 -6.34 -7.34 -6.10
CA ASP A 12 -6.82 -7.00 -7.44
C ASP A 12 -7.05 -5.50 -7.58
N LEU A 13 -7.70 -4.88 -6.59
CA LEU A 13 -7.97 -3.45 -6.64
C LEU A 13 -6.72 -2.60 -6.47
N ILE A 14 -5.82 -3.00 -5.56
CA ILE A 14 -4.56 -2.29 -5.36
C ILE A 14 -3.72 -2.33 -6.64
N ARG A 15 -3.66 -3.50 -7.29
CA ARG A 15 -2.92 -3.64 -8.53
C ARG A 15 -3.46 -2.74 -9.62
N LEU A 16 -4.79 -2.68 -9.75
CA LEU A 16 -5.42 -1.80 -10.73
C LEU A 16 -5.09 -0.33 -10.46
N ALA A 17 -5.18 0.10 -9.20
CA ALA A 17 -4.84 1.46 -8.84
C ALA A 17 -3.39 1.78 -9.18
N ALA A 18 -2.48 0.85 -8.93
CA ALA A 18 -1.06 1.05 -9.22
C ALA A 18 -0.80 1.14 -10.72
N VAL A 19 -1.50 0.34 -11.53
CA VAL A 19 -1.35 0.36 -12.99
C VAL A 19 -1.92 1.64 -13.58
N ASP A 20 -3.07 2.08 -13.09
CA ASP A 20 -3.75 3.27 -13.62
C ASP A 20 -3.22 4.58 -13.03
N GLY A 21 -2.26 4.53 -12.12
CA GLY A 21 -1.68 5.72 -11.53
C GLY A 21 -2.57 6.39 -10.49
N LYS A 22 -3.52 5.69 -9.91
CA LYS A 22 -4.43 6.24 -8.90
C LYS A 22 -3.93 5.92 -7.50
N VAL A 23 -2.68 6.26 -7.24
CA VAL A 23 -2.02 6.05 -5.96
C VAL A 23 -1.54 7.40 -5.44
N ALA A 24 -2.07 7.83 -4.30
CA ALA A 24 -1.60 9.02 -3.61
C ALA A 24 -0.68 8.61 -2.47
N PHE A 25 0.14 9.54 -2.01
CA PHE A 25 1.08 9.30 -0.92
C PHE A 25 0.86 10.34 0.16
N ALA A 26 0.57 9.89 1.38
CA ALA A 26 0.48 10.78 2.53
C ALA A 26 1.88 11.35 2.84
N SER A 27 1.91 12.53 3.47
CA SER A 27 3.19 13.18 3.82
C SER A 27 4.07 12.27 4.66
N HIS A 28 3.48 11.62 5.65
CA HIS A 28 4.22 10.69 6.51
C HIS A 28 4.84 9.55 5.69
N ALA A 29 4.09 9.03 4.72
CA ALA A 29 4.60 7.96 3.87
C ALA A 29 5.80 8.42 3.04
N ARG A 30 5.74 9.64 2.51
CA ARG A 30 6.86 10.19 1.74
C ARG A 30 8.11 10.31 2.61
N GLU A 31 7.95 10.74 3.85
CA GLU A 31 9.07 10.85 4.79
C GLU A 31 9.67 9.48 5.09
N GLU A 32 8.81 8.48 5.33
CA GLU A 32 9.29 7.13 5.63
C GLU A 32 9.98 6.48 4.43
N LEU A 33 9.47 6.70 3.23
CA LEU A 33 10.11 6.20 2.01
C LEU A 33 11.52 6.79 1.87
N ALA A 34 11.63 8.10 2.03
CA ALA A 34 12.91 8.79 1.92
C ALA A 34 13.91 8.28 2.96
N LYS A 35 13.43 8.10 4.19
CA LYS A 35 14.25 7.64 5.30
C LYS A 35 14.85 6.26 5.02
N ASP A 36 14.08 5.38 4.41
CA ASP A 36 14.50 4.02 4.13
C ASP A 36 15.06 3.83 2.72
N GLY A 37 15.25 4.91 1.98
CA GLY A 37 15.84 4.86 0.65
C GLY A 37 14.96 4.15 -0.37
N ILE A 38 13.65 4.27 -0.23
CA ILE A 38 12.69 3.66 -1.16
C ILE A 38 12.13 4.75 -2.07
N THR A 39 12.25 4.54 -3.38
CA THR A 39 11.71 5.49 -4.34
C THR A 39 10.20 5.30 -4.48
N ILE A 40 9.53 6.35 -4.96
CA ILE A 40 8.09 6.28 -5.28
C ILE A 40 7.84 5.16 -6.28
N ASP A 41 8.68 5.06 -7.33
CA ASP A 41 8.53 4.02 -8.33
C ASP A 41 8.65 2.62 -7.73
N ARG A 42 9.58 2.43 -6.81
CA ARG A 42 9.74 1.14 -6.15
C ARG A 42 8.52 0.78 -5.29
N ALA A 43 7.96 1.78 -4.60
CA ALA A 43 6.76 1.57 -3.79
C ALA A 43 5.59 1.13 -4.69
N VAL A 44 5.43 1.78 -5.85
CA VAL A 44 4.37 1.42 -6.79
C VAL A 44 4.59 0.00 -7.33
N GLU A 45 5.84 -0.39 -7.60
CA GLU A 45 6.14 -1.76 -8.01
C GLU A 45 5.70 -2.79 -6.95
N VAL A 46 5.93 -2.47 -5.68
CA VAL A 46 5.50 -3.35 -4.59
C VAL A 46 3.98 -3.51 -4.63
N LEU A 47 3.24 -2.42 -4.85
CA LEU A 47 1.79 -2.48 -4.93
C LEU A 47 1.31 -3.29 -6.13
N ARG A 48 2.07 -3.27 -7.22
CA ARG A 48 1.69 -3.99 -8.45
C ARG A 48 1.86 -5.50 -8.34
N GLY A 49 2.88 -5.95 -7.63
CA GLY A 49 3.22 -7.37 -7.62
C GLY A 49 3.38 -8.01 -6.25
N GLY A 50 3.23 -7.25 -5.19
CA GLY A 50 3.47 -7.76 -3.84
C GLY A 50 2.35 -8.62 -3.30
N VAL A 51 2.64 -9.23 -2.16
CA VAL A 51 1.68 -10.07 -1.42
C VAL A 51 0.89 -9.17 -0.48
N VAL A 52 -0.45 -9.26 -0.53
CA VAL A 52 -1.32 -8.49 0.35
C VAL A 52 -1.65 -9.34 1.55
N GLU A 53 -1.41 -8.79 2.74
CA GLU A 53 -1.71 -9.46 4.00
C GLU A 53 -3.13 -9.13 4.46
N PRO A 54 -3.69 -9.88 5.41
CA PRO A 54 -5.04 -9.59 5.93
C PRO A 54 -5.14 -8.16 6.46
N ALA A 55 -6.27 -7.52 6.21
CA ALA A 55 -6.49 -6.13 6.59
C ALA A 55 -6.49 -5.94 8.10
N GLU A 56 -6.05 -4.76 8.53
CA GLU A 56 -6.07 -4.34 9.93
C GLU A 56 -6.76 -3.00 10.02
N PHE A 57 -7.56 -2.81 11.08
CA PHE A 57 -8.25 -1.55 11.30
C PHE A 57 -7.42 -0.67 12.22
N GLU A 58 -6.96 0.49 11.72
CA GLU A 58 -6.11 1.41 12.49
C GLU A 58 -6.48 2.84 12.16
N HIS A 59 -6.50 3.68 13.18
CA HIS A 59 -6.74 5.12 13.02
C HIS A 59 -7.99 5.42 12.18
N GLY A 60 -9.05 4.63 12.41
CA GLY A 60 -10.34 4.88 11.78
C GLY A 60 -10.49 4.35 10.36
N SER A 61 -9.53 3.58 9.86
CA SER A 61 -9.66 3.03 8.52
C SER A 61 -9.06 1.63 8.42
N TRP A 62 -9.54 0.88 7.45
CA TRP A 62 -8.96 -0.41 7.12
C TRP A 62 -7.69 -0.20 6.33
N ARG A 63 -6.62 -0.90 6.72
CA ARG A 63 -5.30 -0.79 6.11
C ARG A 63 -4.84 -2.14 5.61
N TYR A 64 -4.19 -2.10 4.46
CA TYR A 64 -3.74 -3.31 3.77
C TYR A 64 -2.24 -3.22 3.59
N ARG A 65 -1.52 -4.16 4.16
CA ARG A 65 -0.07 -4.20 4.07
C ARG A 65 0.33 -5.06 2.88
N VAL A 66 1.13 -4.49 1.99
CA VAL A 66 1.63 -5.15 0.80
C VAL A 66 3.14 -5.29 0.94
N ARG A 67 3.65 -6.48 0.72
CA ARG A 67 5.08 -6.70 0.84
C ARG A 67 5.67 -7.34 -0.40
N ALA A 68 6.91 -6.96 -0.71
CA ALA A 68 7.72 -7.59 -1.75
C ALA A 68 9.17 -7.50 -1.31
N ALA A 69 9.86 -8.64 -1.30
CA ALA A 69 11.23 -8.73 -0.78
C ALA A 69 11.27 -8.19 0.67
N THR A 70 12.00 -7.10 0.90
CA THR A 70 12.15 -6.52 2.23
C THR A 70 11.30 -5.26 2.42
N ILE A 71 10.48 -4.89 1.43
CA ILE A 71 9.74 -3.64 1.46
C ILE A 71 8.27 -3.89 1.80
N TYR A 72 7.76 -3.09 2.72
CA TYR A 72 6.35 -3.09 3.11
C TYR A 72 5.75 -1.75 2.76
N VAL A 73 4.58 -1.77 2.12
CA VAL A 73 3.83 -0.57 1.76
C VAL A 73 2.41 -0.77 2.28
N VAL A 74 1.93 0.15 3.09
CA VAL A 74 0.60 0.07 3.69
C VAL A 74 -0.30 1.08 3.01
N VAL A 75 -1.47 0.61 2.55
CA VAL A 75 -2.43 1.48 1.85
C VAL A 75 -3.79 1.43 2.52
N ALA A 76 -4.55 2.50 2.31
CA ALA A 76 -5.96 2.56 2.62
C ALA A 76 -6.70 2.94 1.34
N PHE A 77 -7.92 2.46 1.18
CA PHE A 77 -8.75 2.84 0.03
C PHE A 77 -9.48 4.14 0.32
N ARG A 78 -9.45 5.06 -0.63
CA ARG A 78 -10.34 6.22 -0.61
C ARG A 78 -11.62 5.88 -1.36
N THR A 79 -11.47 5.19 -2.48
CA THR A 79 -12.55 4.64 -3.27
C THR A 79 -12.06 3.30 -3.81
N GLU A 80 -12.91 2.59 -4.54
CA GLU A 80 -12.52 1.30 -5.12
C GLU A 80 -11.31 1.37 -6.02
N ASP A 81 -11.11 2.49 -6.71
CA ASP A 81 -10.03 2.63 -7.68
C ASP A 81 -8.95 3.62 -7.25
N HIS A 82 -8.97 4.08 -6.02
CA HIS A 82 -8.02 5.08 -5.53
C HIS A 82 -7.51 4.71 -4.16
N VAL A 83 -6.20 4.49 -4.04
CA VAL A 83 -5.56 4.16 -2.76
C VAL A 83 -4.61 5.25 -2.33
N VAL A 84 -4.41 5.36 -1.04
CA VAL A 84 -3.40 6.25 -0.46
C VAL A 84 -2.40 5.41 0.32
N VAL A 85 -1.12 5.64 0.05
CA VAL A 85 -0.05 5.02 0.83
C VAL A 85 0.07 5.79 2.14
N VAL A 86 -0.17 5.12 3.25
CA VAL A 86 -0.16 5.75 4.58
C VAL A 86 1.17 5.59 5.29
N THR A 87 1.91 4.54 5.01
CA THR A 87 3.27 4.34 5.51
C THR A 87 3.98 3.28 4.67
N ALA A 88 5.30 3.24 4.79
CA ALA A 88 6.10 2.24 4.12
C ALA A 88 7.43 2.13 4.85
N TRP A 89 8.05 0.95 4.79
CA TRP A 89 9.35 0.76 5.42
C TRP A 89 10.07 -0.40 4.77
N ARG A 90 11.38 -0.45 5.01
CA ARG A 90 12.20 -1.57 4.61
C ARG A 90 12.48 -2.42 5.84
N ARG A 91 12.20 -3.71 5.76
CA ARG A 91 12.48 -4.61 6.87
C ARG A 91 13.99 -4.72 7.05
N LYS A 92 14.43 -4.52 8.28
CA LYS A 92 15.83 -4.64 8.64
C LYS A 92 16.11 -6.05 9.16
N ARG A 93 17.31 -6.47 8.98
CA ARG A 93 17.77 -7.75 9.51
C ARG A 93 18.31 -7.58 10.91
#